data_9d6fa4da53807665bbf37d34a4942685
#
_entry.id   9d6fa4da53807665bbf37d34a4942685
#
_cell.length_a   1.000
_cell.length_b   1.000
_cell.length_c   1.000
_cell.angle_alpha   90.00
_cell.angle_beta   90.00
_cell.angle_gamma   90.00
#
_symmetry.space_group_name_H-M   'P 1'
#
loop_
_entity.id
_entity.type
_entity.pdbx_description
1 polymer ?
#
loop_
_entity_poly.entity_id
_entity_poly.type
_entity_poly.pdbx_seq_one_letter_code
_entity_poly.pdbx_strand_id
1 'polypeptide(L)'
;MAAKDVQFGNEVRQKMVSGVNTLANAVRVTLGPKGRNVVVDRAFGGPHITKDGVTVAKEIELKDKFENMGAQMVKEVASKTNDVAGDGTTTATVLAQAIVAEGMKYVTAGMNPTDLKRGIDKAVAALVEELKNIAKPCDTSKEIAQVGSISANSDEQVGAIIAEAMEKVGKEGVITVEDGKSLENELDVVEGMQFDRGYLSPYFINDAEKQIAALDNPFVLLFDKKISNIRDLLPVLEQVAKASRPLLIIAEDVEGEALATLVVNNIRGILKTVAVKAPGFGDRRKAMLQDIAILTGGTVIAEEVGLSLEKATLEDLGQAKRIEIGKENTTIIDGFGDATQIEARVAEIRQQIETATSDYDKEKLQERVAKLAGGVAVIKDGAATEVEMKEKKDRVEDALHATRAAVEEGVVAGGGVALLRAYQAIIQKIKPDAEELSEITSKLKEILPEHLMLTNNDQLAGALIIFKAIESPLRQIVANAGGEPSVVVNKVLEGKGNYGYNAGSGKYGDMIEMGVLDPAKVTRSALQHAASIAGLMLTTDCMIAEIPEEKPAMPDMGGMGGMGGMM
;
A
#
# COMPACT_ATOMS: atom_id res chain seq x y z
N MET A 1 15.35 -33.15 -0.04
CA MET A 1 14.21 -32.36 -0.60
C MET A 1 12.94 -33.04 -0.12
N ALA A 2 12.02 -32.30 0.50
CA ALA A 2 10.73 -32.84 0.91
C ALA A 2 9.95 -33.34 -0.32
N ALA A 3 9.19 -34.42 -0.16
CA ALA A 3 8.32 -34.94 -1.21
C ALA A 3 7.26 -33.90 -1.58
N LYS A 4 6.83 -33.90 -2.84
CA LYS A 4 5.82 -32.97 -3.37
C LYS A 4 4.54 -33.72 -3.70
N ASP A 5 3.40 -33.14 -3.35
CA ASP A 5 2.07 -33.53 -3.83
C ASP A 5 1.75 -32.71 -5.08
N VAL A 6 1.34 -33.38 -6.16
CA VAL A 6 1.08 -32.75 -7.47
C VAL A 6 -0.35 -33.09 -7.87
N GLN A 7 -1.19 -32.05 -8.02
CA GLN A 7 -2.59 -32.21 -8.41
C GLN A 7 -2.90 -31.45 -9.71
N PHE A 8 -3.83 -31.96 -10.51
CA PHE A 8 -4.12 -31.46 -11.85
C PHE A 8 -5.63 -31.25 -12.08
N GLY A 9 -5.92 -30.43 -13.09
CA GLY A 9 -7.24 -30.33 -13.70
C GLY A 9 -8.32 -29.77 -12.77
N ASN A 10 -9.53 -30.33 -12.86
CA ASN A 10 -10.71 -29.77 -12.16
C ASN A 10 -10.62 -29.87 -10.63
N GLU A 11 -10.01 -30.90 -10.09
CA GLU A 11 -9.89 -31.07 -8.63
C GLU A 11 -9.08 -29.92 -8.02
N VAL A 12 -7.94 -29.61 -8.61
CA VAL A 12 -7.08 -28.53 -8.15
C VAL A 12 -7.74 -27.16 -8.30
N ARG A 13 -8.47 -26.96 -9.40
CA ARG A 13 -9.23 -25.72 -9.64
C ARG A 13 -10.32 -25.50 -8.59
N GLN A 14 -11.04 -26.57 -8.21
CA GLN A 14 -12.06 -26.48 -7.15
C GLN A 14 -11.45 -26.10 -5.80
N LYS A 15 -10.32 -26.70 -5.42
CA LYS A 15 -9.61 -26.32 -4.17
C LYS A 15 -9.12 -24.88 -4.21
N MET A 16 -8.53 -24.46 -5.33
CA MET A 16 -8.10 -23.08 -5.52
C MET A 16 -9.26 -22.10 -5.35
N VAL A 17 -10.42 -22.35 -5.98
CA VAL A 17 -11.63 -21.53 -5.87
C VAL A 17 -12.18 -21.54 -4.44
N SER A 18 -12.13 -22.68 -3.73
CA SER A 18 -12.51 -22.78 -2.31
C SER A 18 -11.66 -21.82 -1.45
N GLY A 19 -10.34 -21.82 -1.65
CA GLY A 19 -9.43 -20.91 -0.97
C GLY A 19 -9.72 -19.44 -1.25
N VAL A 20 -9.93 -19.09 -2.54
CA VAL A 20 -10.36 -17.75 -2.96
C VAL A 20 -11.62 -17.32 -2.23
N ASN A 21 -12.65 -18.18 -2.23
CA ASN A 21 -13.93 -17.86 -1.60
C ASN A 21 -13.80 -17.70 -0.09
N THR A 22 -13.01 -18.52 0.56
CA THR A 22 -12.81 -18.45 2.02
C THR A 22 -12.21 -17.10 2.40
N LEU A 23 -11.13 -16.67 1.75
CA LEU A 23 -10.51 -15.38 2.01
C LEU A 23 -11.44 -14.22 1.63
N ALA A 24 -11.95 -14.22 0.39
CA ALA A 24 -12.76 -13.11 -0.09
C ALA A 24 -14.06 -12.93 0.70
N ASN A 25 -14.68 -14.02 1.19
CA ASN A 25 -15.86 -13.94 2.03
C ASN A 25 -15.59 -13.31 3.41
N ALA A 26 -14.39 -13.53 3.97
CA ALA A 26 -13.98 -12.87 5.22
C ALA A 26 -13.71 -11.36 5.00
N VAL A 27 -13.08 -11.01 3.88
CA VAL A 27 -12.71 -9.62 3.59
C VAL A 27 -13.94 -8.78 3.17
N ARG A 28 -14.81 -9.28 2.29
CA ARG A 28 -15.92 -8.50 1.68
C ARG A 28 -16.94 -7.97 2.68
N VAL A 29 -17.03 -8.53 3.89
CA VAL A 29 -17.97 -8.05 4.93
C VAL A 29 -17.63 -6.65 5.41
N THR A 30 -16.41 -6.19 5.20
CA THR A 30 -15.94 -4.86 5.60
C THR A 30 -16.29 -3.77 4.59
N LEU A 31 -16.71 -4.13 3.34
CA LEU A 31 -16.88 -3.19 2.25
C LEU A 31 -18.05 -2.23 2.43
N GLY A 32 -17.77 -0.94 2.21
CA GLY A 32 -18.76 0.13 2.15
C GLY A 32 -19.18 0.70 3.51
N PRO A 33 -20.04 1.73 3.53
CA PRO A 33 -20.37 2.50 4.74
C PRO A 33 -21.10 1.70 5.83
N LYS A 34 -21.72 0.57 5.46
CA LYS A 34 -22.33 -0.38 6.40
C LYS A 34 -21.56 -1.70 6.52
N GLY A 35 -20.30 -1.69 6.10
CA GLY A 35 -19.36 -2.78 6.34
C GLY A 35 -19.17 -3.03 7.84
N ARG A 36 -18.85 -4.28 8.20
CA ARG A 36 -18.71 -4.74 9.58
C ARG A 36 -17.28 -5.08 9.93
N ASN A 37 -16.95 -5.00 11.20
CA ASN A 37 -15.66 -5.41 11.72
C ASN A 37 -15.45 -6.91 11.59
N VAL A 38 -14.20 -7.30 11.40
CA VAL A 38 -13.70 -8.66 11.54
C VAL A 38 -12.88 -8.73 12.82
N VAL A 39 -13.04 -9.80 13.58
CA VAL A 39 -12.29 -10.07 14.79
C VAL A 39 -11.26 -11.15 14.48
N VAL A 40 -10.00 -10.86 14.74
CA VAL A 40 -8.86 -11.76 14.50
C VAL A 40 -8.27 -12.17 15.84
N ASP A 41 -8.04 -13.46 16.02
CA ASP A 41 -7.37 -14.00 17.20
C ASP A 41 -5.86 -13.71 17.16
N ARG A 42 -5.26 -13.45 18.31
CA ARG A 42 -3.82 -13.23 18.45
C ARG A 42 -3.22 -14.19 19.47
N ALA A 43 -2.02 -14.68 19.16
CA ALA A 43 -1.28 -15.56 20.07
C ALA A 43 -0.94 -14.90 21.42
N PHE A 44 -0.79 -13.57 21.42
CA PHE A 44 -0.51 -12.77 22.63
C PHE A 44 -1.35 -11.48 22.61
N GLY A 45 -1.95 -11.13 23.75
CA GLY A 45 -2.80 -9.95 23.90
C GLY A 45 -4.28 -10.23 23.63
N GLY A 46 -5.07 -9.18 23.46
CA GLY A 46 -6.50 -9.26 23.10
C GLY A 46 -6.71 -9.47 21.60
N PRO A 47 -7.93 -9.91 21.19
CA PRO A 47 -8.25 -10.05 19.77
C PRO A 47 -8.14 -8.69 19.05
N HIS A 48 -7.68 -8.73 17.81
CA HIS A 48 -7.64 -7.56 16.94
C HIS A 48 -8.98 -7.36 16.24
N ILE A 49 -9.52 -6.15 16.29
CA ILE A 49 -10.76 -5.77 15.60
C ILE A 49 -10.40 -4.79 14.49
N THR A 50 -10.75 -5.11 13.25
CA THR A 50 -10.43 -4.27 12.09
C THR A 50 -11.51 -4.29 11.03
N LYS A 51 -11.56 -3.25 10.20
CA LYS A 51 -12.28 -3.18 8.92
C LYS A 51 -11.35 -3.15 7.73
N ASP A 52 -10.05 -3.03 7.94
CA ASP A 52 -9.08 -3.00 6.84
C ASP A 52 -9.00 -4.37 6.14
N GLY A 53 -9.22 -4.35 4.82
CA GLY A 53 -9.27 -5.56 4.01
C GLY A 53 -7.92 -6.27 3.87
N VAL A 54 -6.82 -5.53 3.81
CA VAL A 54 -5.48 -6.15 3.69
C VAL A 54 -5.06 -6.81 5.00
N THR A 55 -5.36 -6.21 6.14
CA THR A 55 -5.12 -6.79 7.46
C THR A 55 -5.89 -8.10 7.64
N VAL A 56 -7.20 -8.11 7.30
CA VAL A 56 -7.99 -9.34 7.32
C VAL A 56 -7.41 -10.40 6.38
N ALA A 57 -7.03 -10.02 5.17
CA ALA A 57 -6.48 -10.95 4.19
C ALA A 57 -5.15 -11.57 4.65
N LYS A 58 -4.28 -10.79 5.31
CA LYS A 58 -2.99 -11.24 5.82
C LYS A 58 -3.11 -12.34 6.89
N GLU A 59 -4.15 -12.32 7.69
CA GLU A 59 -4.37 -13.28 8.80
C GLU A 59 -4.95 -14.62 8.34
N ILE A 60 -5.42 -14.73 7.08
CA ILE A 60 -6.04 -15.96 6.61
C ILE A 60 -4.99 -16.94 6.11
N GLU A 61 -4.92 -18.09 6.79
CA GLU A 61 -4.12 -19.25 6.41
C GLU A 61 -4.97 -20.52 6.55
N LEU A 62 -4.98 -21.35 5.49
CA LEU A 62 -5.83 -22.53 5.42
C LEU A 62 -5.02 -23.81 5.61
N LYS A 63 -5.65 -24.83 6.22
CA LYS A 63 -5.01 -26.12 6.51
C LYS A 63 -4.69 -26.92 5.24
N ASP A 64 -5.62 -26.98 4.28
CA ASP A 64 -5.37 -27.61 2.98
C ASP A 64 -4.43 -26.71 2.17
N LYS A 65 -3.29 -27.25 1.76
CA LYS A 65 -2.24 -26.47 1.07
C LYS A 65 -2.68 -25.96 -0.29
N PHE A 66 -3.52 -26.69 -1.01
CA PHE A 66 -4.03 -26.27 -2.31
C PHE A 66 -5.09 -25.18 -2.18
N GLU A 67 -6.00 -25.29 -1.21
CA GLU A 67 -6.91 -24.19 -0.87
C GLU A 67 -6.13 -22.96 -0.40
N ASN A 68 -5.11 -23.17 0.44
CA ASN A 68 -4.27 -22.08 0.92
C ASN A 68 -3.55 -21.35 -0.23
N MET A 69 -3.04 -22.06 -1.25
CA MET A 69 -2.47 -21.39 -2.42
C MET A 69 -3.47 -20.48 -3.13
N GLY A 70 -4.73 -20.90 -3.26
CA GLY A 70 -5.80 -20.04 -3.79
C GLY A 70 -6.04 -18.80 -2.93
N ALA A 71 -6.08 -18.95 -1.61
CA ALA A 71 -6.18 -17.83 -0.67
C ALA A 71 -4.98 -16.89 -0.78
N GLN A 72 -3.75 -17.42 -0.83
CA GLN A 72 -2.53 -16.62 -0.94
C GLN A 72 -2.46 -15.80 -2.23
N MET A 73 -2.98 -16.31 -3.35
CA MET A 73 -3.06 -15.53 -4.60
C MET A 73 -3.99 -14.33 -4.46
N VAL A 74 -5.12 -14.45 -3.78
CA VAL A 74 -6.02 -13.30 -3.53
C VAL A 74 -5.44 -12.36 -2.46
N LYS A 75 -4.72 -12.89 -1.48
CA LYS A 75 -3.94 -12.08 -0.53
C LYS A 75 -2.92 -11.19 -1.25
N GLU A 76 -2.26 -11.70 -2.29
CA GLU A 76 -1.35 -10.91 -3.13
C GLU A 76 -2.08 -9.77 -3.85
N VAL A 77 -3.35 -9.97 -4.31
CA VAL A 77 -4.18 -8.89 -4.88
C VAL A 77 -4.37 -7.75 -3.88
N ALA A 78 -4.76 -8.07 -2.65
CA ALA A 78 -4.96 -7.08 -1.59
C ALA A 78 -3.65 -6.35 -1.26
N SER A 79 -2.55 -7.09 -1.08
CA SER A 79 -1.23 -6.53 -0.76
C SER A 79 -0.71 -5.61 -1.85
N LYS A 80 -0.77 -6.03 -3.13
CA LYS A 80 -0.34 -5.19 -4.26
C LYS A 80 -1.18 -3.92 -4.41
N THR A 81 -2.48 -4.01 -4.15
CA THR A 81 -3.35 -2.83 -4.20
C THR A 81 -3.00 -1.85 -3.09
N ASN A 82 -2.71 -2.36 -1.89
CA ASN A 82 -2.22 -1.55 -0.78
C ASN A 82 -0.88 -0.88 -1.12
N ASP A 83 0.09 -1.62 -1.65
CA ASP A 83 1.42 -1.10 -1.99
C ASP A 83 1.37 0.06 -3.01
N VAL A 84 0.43 0.02 -3.97
CA VAL A 84 0.33 1.00 -5.08
C VAL A 84 -0.58 2.17 -4.75
N ALA A 85 -1.71 1.92 -4.10
CA ALA A 85 -2.77 2.90 -3.90
C ALA A 85 -3.10 3.18 -2.42
N GLY A 86 -2.63 2.33 -1.50
CA GLY A 86 -2.83 2.44 -0.06
C GLY A 86 -4.27 2.22 0.41
N ASP A 87 -5.20 2.02 -0.53
CA ASP A 87 -6.63 1.79 -0.29
C ASP A 87 -7.21 0.88 -1.38
N GLY A 88 -8.50 0.51 -1.26
CA GLY A 88 -9.21 -0.31 -2.25
C GLY A 88 -8.92 -1.82 -2.17
N THR A 89 -8.28 -2.30 -1.13
CA THR A 89 -7.88 -3.69 -0.92
C THR A 89 -9.09 -4.63 -0.89
N THR A 90 -10.18 -4.23 -0.23
CA THR A 90 -11.44 -4.97 -0.18
C THR A 90 -12.12 -5.00 -1.55
N THR A 91 -12.15 -3.88 -2.28
CA THR A 91 -12.70 -3.79 -3.64
C THR A 91 -11.94 -4.71 -4.60
N ALA A 92 -10.61 -4.72 -4.54
CA ALA A 92 -9.76 -5.58 -5.35
C ALA A 92 -10.01 -7.07 -5.05
N THR A 93 -10.16 -7.44 -3.79
CA THR A 93 -10.48 -8.81 -3.35
C THR A 93 -11.85 -9.26 -3.89
N VAL A 94 -12.87 -8.41 -3.81
CA VAL A 94 -14.23 -8.68 -4.33
C VAL A 94 -14.21 -8.83 -5.85
N LEU A 95 -13.48 -7.98 -6.56
CA LEU A 95 -13.30 -8.09 -8.01
C LEU A 95 -12.57 -9.38 -8.39
N ALA A 96 -11.50 -9.73 -7.70
CA ALA A 96 -10.75 -10.97 -7.97
C ALA A 96 -11.63 -12.21 -7.79
N GLN A 97 -12.41 -12.28 -6.70
CA GLN A 97 -13.38 -13.35 -6.47
C GLN A 97 -14.40 -13.44 -7.63
N ALA A 98 -14.95 -12.31 -8.04
CA ALA A 98 -15.95 -12.26 -9.11
C ALA A 98 -15.37 -12.72 -10.45
N ILE A 99 -14.17 -12.26 -10.81
CA ILE A 99 -13.48 -12.64 -12.06
C ILE A 99 -13.18 -14.14 -12.06
N VAL A 100 -12.65 -14.68 -10.96
CA VAL A 100 -12.37 -16.12 -10.84
C VAL A 100 -13.67 -16.93 -10.92
N ALA A 101 -14.71 -16.54 -10.19
CA ALA A 101 -15.98 -17.25 -10.18
C ALA A 101 -16.68 -17.28 -11.54
N GLU A 102 -16.68 -16.15 -12.27
CA GLU A 102 -17.23 -16.10 -13.64
C GLU A 102 -16.32 -16.83 -14.63
N GLY A 103 -15.00 -16.59 -14.58
CA GLY A 103 -14.04 -17.20 -15.51
C GLY A 103 -13.98 -18.71 -15.43
N MET A 104 -14.07 -19.30 -14.24
CA MET A 104 -14.07 -20.76 -14.07
C MET A 104 -15.25 -21.45 -14.74
N LYS A 105 -16.38 -20.77 -14.92
CA LYS A 105 -17.52 -21.32 -15.68
C LYS A 105 -17.14 -21.58 -17.14
N TYR A 106 -16.45 -20.63 -17.75
CA TYR A 106 -16.00 -20.74 -19.15
C TYR A 106 -14.85 -21.74 -19.33
N VAL A 107 -13.89 -21.78 -18.39
CA VAL A 107 -12.81 -22.77 -18.37
C VAL A 107 -13.39 -24.19 -18.24
N THR A 108 -14.37 -24.40 -17.35
CA THR A 108 -15.04 -25.69 -17.18
C THR A 108 -15.88 -26.07 -18.42
N ALA A 109 -16.42 -25.08 -19.12
CA ALA A 109 -17.12 -25.29 -20.40
C ALA A 109 -16.19 -25.61 -21.59
N GLY A 110 -14.87 -25.62 -21.39
CA GLY A 110 -13.88 -26.02 -22.39
C GLY A 110 -13.32 -24.87 -23.24
N MET A 111 -13.56 -23.62 -22.88
CA MET A 111 -12.94 -22.47 -23.55
C MET A 111 -11.44 -22.38 -23.23
N ASN A 112 -10.66 -21.84 -24.15
CA ASN A 112 -9.21 -21.70 -24.00
C ASN A 112 -8.85 -20.67 -22.92
N PRO A 113 -8.25 -21.08 -21.79
CA PRO A 113 -7.95 -20.16 -20.69
C PRO A 113 -6.98 -19.03 -21.06
N THR A 114 -6.04 -19.29 -21.97
CA THR A 114 -5.07 -18.28 -22.43
C THR A 114 -5.77 -17.19 -23.24
N ASP A 115 -6.74 -17.55 -24.09
CA ASP A 115 -7.51 -16.57 -24.84
C ASP A 115 -8.53 -15.84 -23.97
N LEU A 116 -9.14 -16.52 -22.99
CA LEU A 116 -9.94 -15.87 -21.95
C LEU A 116 -9.11 -14.77 -21.24
N LYS A 117 -7.88 -15.11 -20.82
CA LYS A 117 -6.98 -14.13 -20.19
C LYS A 117 -6.67 -12.95 -21.10
N ARG A 118 -6.37 -13.18 -22.38
CA ARG A 118 -6.14 -12.10 -23.34
C ARG A 118 -7.36 -11.17 -23.48
N GLY A 119 -8.56 -11.73 -23.47
CA GLY A 119 -9.80 -10.96 -23.47
C GLY A 119 -10.00 -10.14 -22.20
N ILE A 120 -9.71 -10.73 -21.04
CA ILE A 120 -9.69 -10.03 -19.74
C ILE A 120 -8.73 -8.85 -19.78
N ASP A 121 -7.47 -9.06 -20.19
CA ASP A 121 -6.44 -8.02 -20.22
C ASP A 121 -6.86 -6.84 -21.12
N LYS A 122 -7.46 -7.11 -22.29
CA LYS A 122 -7.97 -6.09 -23.21
C LYS A 122 -9.15 -5.31 -22.63
N ALA A 123 -10.11 -5.97 -22.01
CA ALA A 123 -11.26 -5.31 -21.38
C ALA A 123 -10.83 -4.42 -20.24
N VAL A 124 -9.87 -4.86 -19.42
CA VAL A 124 -9.30 -4.06 -18.33
C VAL A 124 -8.59 -2.84 -18.87
N ALA A 125 -7.77 -2.96 -19.92
CA ALA A 125 -7.10 -1.81 -20.53
C ALA A 125 -8.10 -0.76 -21.03
N ALA A 126 -9.18 -1.18 -21.70
CA ALA A 126 -10.25 -0.29 -22.16
C ALA A 126 -10.97 0.40 -21.00
N LEU A 127 -11.31 -0.33 -19.93
CA LEU A 127 -11.95 0.26 -18.73
C LEU A 127 -11.05 1.25 -18.03
N VAL A 128 -9.74 0.96 -17.94
CA VAL A 128 -8.75 1.87 -17.33
C VAL A 128 -8.63 3.18 -18.13
N GLU A 129 -8.66 3.11 -19.45
CA GLU A 129 -8.67 4.30 -20.31
C GLU A 129 -9.93 5.14 -20.06
N GLU A 130 -11.11 4.50 -19.99
CA GLU A 130 -12.36 5.20 -19.70
C GLU A 130 -12.40 5.78 -18.27
N LEU A 131 -11.85 5.07 -17.27
CA LEU A 131 -11.73 5.60 -15.91
C LEU A 131 -10.90 6.89 -15.88
N LYS A 132 -9.79 6.96 -16.64
CA LYS A 132 -9.00 8.18 -16.78
C LYS A 132 -9.78 9.32 -17.43
N ASN A 133 -10.60 9.00 -18.46
CA ASN A 133 -11.42 9.99 -19.18
C ASN A 133 -12.52 10.60 -18.31
N ILE A 134 -13.09 9.85 -17.37
CA ILE A 134 -14.16 10.31 -16.48
C ILE A 134 -13.64 10.90 -15.16
N ALA A 135 -12.35 10.72 -14.85
CA ALA A 135 -11.73 11.26 -13.65
C ALA A 135 -11.72 12.79 -13.66
N LYS A 136 -12.01 13.39 -12.52
CA LYS A 136 -11.95 14.84 -12.31
C LYS A 136 -10.76 15.17 -11.41
N PRO A 137 -9.99 16.23 -11.68
CA PRO A 137 -8.92 16.66 -10.78
C PRO A 137 -9.45 16.88 -9.36
N CYS A 138 -8.64 16.56 -8.35
CA CYS A 138 -8.92 16.79 -6.94
C CYS A 138 -8.02 17.93 -6.44
N ASP A 139 -8.49 19.15 -6.58
CA ASP A 139 -7.67 20.36 -6.37
C ASP A 139 -8.06 21.17 -5.15
N THR A 140 -9.28 21.06 -4.67
CA THR A 140 -9.80 21.88 -3.56
C THR A 140 -9.68 21.16 -2.22
N SER A 141 -9.39 21.90 -1.14
CA SER A 141 -9.39 21.37 0.24
C SER A 141 -10.71 20.67 0.59
N LYS A 142 -11.84 21.12 0.02
CA LYS A 142 -13.14 20.49 0.23
C LYS A 142 -13.21 19.09 -0.39
N GLU A 143 -12.72 18.90 -1.62
CA GLU A 143 -12.69 17.59 -2.28
C GLU A 143 -11.73 16.64 -1.56
N ILE A 144 -10.57 17.14 -1.13
CA ILE A 144 -9.59 16.39 -0.32
C ILE A 144 -10.26 15.92 0.98
N ALA A 145 -10.95 16.81 1.70
CA ALA A 145 -11.66 16.46 2.92
C ALA A 145 -12.76 15.41 2.68
N GLN A 146 -13.50 15.50 1.57
CA GLN A 146 -14.53 14.53 1.20
C GLN A 146 -13.93 13.15 0.93
N VAL A 147 -12.82 13.05 0.16
CA VAL A 147 -12.12 11.78 -0.07
C VAL A 147 -11.64 11.18 1.24
N GLY A 148 -10.97 11.99 2.08
CA GLY A 148 -10.50 11.56 3.39
C GLY A 148 -11.62 11.06 4.30
N SER A 149 -12.74 11.78 4.33
CA SER A 149 -13.92 11.37 5.13
C SER A 149 -14.50 10.05 4.63
N ILE A 150 -14.63 9.85 3.33
CA ILE A 150 -15.19 8.59 2.77
C ILE A 150 -14.28 7.41 3.07
N SER A 151 -12.99 7.53 2.85
CA SER A 151 -12.01 6.47 3.17
C SER A 151 -11.98 6.18 4.66
N ALA A 152 -12.15 7.21 5.50
CA ALA A 152 -12.29 7.08 6.96
C ALA A 152 -13.68 6.62 7.43
N ASN A 153 -14.45 5.89 6.64
CA ASN A 153 -15.80 5.42 6.99
C ASN A 153 -16.81 6.53 7.32
N SER A 154 -16.76 7.65 6.58
CA SER A 154 -17.60 8.85 6.75
C SER A 154 -17.27 9.66 8.01
N ASP A 155 -16.04 9.60 8.49
CA ASP A 155 -15.53 10.44 9.58
C ASP A 155 -15.09 11.80 9.04
N GLU A 156 -15.93 12.83 9.24
CA GLU A 156 -15.67 14.18 8.74
C GLU A 156 -14.48 14.85 9.44
N GLN A 157 -14.17 14.49 10.69
CA GLN A 157 -13.04 15.04 11.43
C GLN A 157 -11.71 14.57 10.83
N VAL A 158 -11.63 13.29 10.49
CA VAL A 158 -10.45 12.73 9.82
C VAL A 158 -10.23 13.39 8.44
N GLY A 159 -11.28 13.55 7.65
CA GLY A 159 -11.17 14.24 6.36
C GLY A 159 -10.70 15.69 6.49
N ALA A 160 -11.23 16.42 7.48
CA ALA A 160 -10.87 17.82 7.72
C ALA A 160 -9.40 17.97 8.14
N ILE A 161 -8.91 17.14 9.06
CA ILE A 161 -7.51 17.23 9.55
C ILE A 161 -6.50 16.86 8.45
N ILE A 162 -6.83 15.90 7.57
CA ILE A 162 -5.99 15.55 6.42
C ILE A 162 -5.93 16.71 5.42
N ALA A 163 -7.07 17.33 5.11
CA ALA A 163 -7.11 18.50 4.21
C ALA A 163 -6.30 19.68 4.79
N GLU A 164 -6.41 19.95 6.09
CA GLU A 164 -5.61 20.96 6.78
C GLU A 164 -4.12 20.64 6.75
N ALA A 165 -3.76 19.37 6.96
CA ALA A 165 -2.37 18.92 6.87
C ALA A 165 -1.80 19.16 5.47
N MET A 166 -2.54 18.77 4.41
CA MET A 166 -2.13 19.00 3.02
C MET A 166 -2.05 20.48 2.64
N GLU A 167 -2.89 21.34 3.24
CA GLU A 167 -2.80 22.79 3.03
C GLU A 167 -1.52 23.38 3.64
N LYS A 168 -1.11 22.87 4.82
CA LYS A 168 0.09 23.36 5.53
C LYS A 168 1.39 22.91 4.88
N VAL A 169 1.50 21.63 4.48
CA VAL A 169 2.76 21.08 3.92
C VAL A 169 2.75 20.97 2.40
N GLY A 170 1.64 21.30 1.75
CA GLY A 170 1.46 21.15 0.30
C GLY A 170 1.00 19.75 -0.12
N LYS A 171 0.55 19.64 -1.38
CA LYS A 171 0.00 18.38 -1.93
C LYS A 171 1.04 17.25 -1.97
N GLU A 172 2.30 17.59 -2.17
CA GLU A 172 3.46 16.69 -2.20
C GLU A 172 4.13 16.55 -0.81
N GLY A 173 3.61 17.24 0.19
CA GLY A 173 4.17 17.30 1.53
C GLY A 173 4.06 15.96 2.27
N VAL A 174 4.95 15.77 3.23
CA VAL A 174 4.98 14.57 4.06
C VAL A 174 3.99 14.71 5.20
N ILE A 175 3.10 13.73 5.34
CA ILE A 175 2.16 13.63 6.45
C ILE A 175 2.34 12.27 7.09
N THR A 176 2.50 12.23 8.40
CA THR A 176 2.65 11.01 9.21
C THR A 176 1.57 10.95 10.28
N VAL A 177 1.30 9.76 10.79
CA VAL A 177 0.30 9.52 11.84
C VAL A 177 0.99 8.91 13.05
N GLU A 178 0.85 9.57 14.20
CA GLU A 178 1.41 9.11 15.47
C GLU A 178 0.30 8.92 16.52
N ASP A 179 0.60 8.16 17.56
CA ASP A 179 -0.28 8.01 18.71
C ASP A 179 -0.33 9.31 19.52
N GLY A 180 -1.51 9.88 19.66
CA GLY A 180 -1.75 11.06 20.49
C GLY A 180 -1.81 10.73 21.98
N LYS A 181 -1.75 11.77 22.80
CA LYS A 181 -1.90 11.66 24.26
C LYS A 181 -3.24 12.19 24.75
N SER A 182 -4.01 12.83 23.88
CA SER A 182 -5.34 13.39 24.14
C SER A 182 -6.45 12.46 23.63
N LEU A 183 -7.72 12.84 23.86
CA LEU A 183 -8.88 12.14 23.28
C LEU A 183 -9.23 12.67 21.88
N GLU A 184 -8.71 13.85 21.53
CA GLU A 184 -8.96 14.52 20.26
C GLU A 184 -7.76 14.39 19.33
N ASN A 185 -7.98 14.46 18.03
CA ASN A 185 -6.92 14.48 17.05
C ASN A 185 -6.25 15.86 17.03
N GLU A 186 -4.94 15.88 16.94
CA GLU A 186 -4.13 17.10 16.87
C GLU A 186 -3.26 17.08 15.62
N LEU A 187 -3.00 18.26 15.05
CA LEU A 187 -2.12 18.44 13.90
C LEU A 187 -0.94 19.34 14.27
N ASP A 188 0.25 18.77 14.22
CA ASP A 188 1.51 19.50 14.37
C ASP A 188 2.24 19.55 13.02
N VAL A 189 2.94 20.67 12.76
CA VAL A 189 3.89 20.76 11.64
C VAL A 189 5.28 20.96 12.25
N VAL A 190 6.19 20.06 11.89
CA VAL A 190 7.54 20.01 12.42
C VAL A 190 8.58 20.04 11.31
N GLU A 191 9.81 20.41 11.63
CA GLU A 191 10.94 20.32 10.72
C GLU A 191 11.19 18.85 10.33
N GLY A 192 11.32 18.58 9.04
CA GLY A 192 11.51 17.21 8.58
C GLY A 192 11.57 17.10 7.08
N MET A 193 11.92 15.92 6.58
CA MET A 193 11.91 15.61 5.16
C MET A 193 11.78 14.12 4.87
N GLN A 194 11.32 13.80 3.66
CA GLN A 194 11.33 12.44 3.13
C GLN A 194 12.22 12.35 1.88
N PHE A 195 12.91 11.22 1.73
CA PHE A 195 13.67 10.92 0.51
C PHE A 195 13.49 9.46 0.07
N ASP A 196 13.65 9.22 -1.23
CA ASP A 196 13.36 7.94 -1.89
C ASP A 196 14.53 6.96 -1.74
N ARG A 197 14.73 6.44 -0.54
CA ARG A 197 15.64 5.34 -0.22
C ARG A 197 15.12 4.63 1.02
N GLY A 198 14.92 3.33 0.94
CA GLY A 198 14.51 2.50 2.07
C GLY A 198 15.66 1.73 2.70
N TYR A 199 15.32 0.85 3.64
CA TYR A 199 16.28 0.03 4.34
C TYR A 199 17.03 -0.93 3.39
N LEU A 200 18.32 -1.16 3.67
CA LEU A 200 19.16 -2.08 2.89
C LEU A 200 18.90 -3.56 3.20
N SER A 201 18.20 -3.85 4.27
CA SER A 201 17.84 -5.22 4.65
C SER A 201 16.49 -5.26 5.36
N PRO A 202 15.60 -6.19 5.00
CA PRO A 202 14.33 -6.38 5.69
C PRO A 202 14.50 -6.83 7.16
N TYR A 203 15.67 -7.30 7.53
CA TYR A 203 15.98 -7.64 8.93
C TYR A 203 16.13 -6.42 9.86
N PHE A 204 16.09 -5.22 9.33
CA PHE A 204 15.99 -3.99 10.13
C PHE A 204 14.57 -3.65 10.57
N ILE A 205 13.56 -4.28 9.98
CA ILE A 205 12.15 -4.04 10.31
C ILE A 205 11.90 -4.38 11.79
N ASN A 206 11.32 -3.45 12.51
CA ASN A 206 10.89 -3.63 13.90
C ASN A 206 9.38 -3.41 14.09
N ASP A 207 8.69 -2.88 13.08
CA ASP A 207 7.24 -2.85 12.96
C ASP A 207 6.83 -3.77 11.79
N ALA A 208 6.46 -4.99 12.13
CA ALA A 208 6.12 -6.00 11.12
C ALA A 208 4.76 -5.74 10.44
N GLU A 209 3.86 -4.99 11.08
CA GLU A 209 2.54 -4.68 10.52
C GLU A 209 2.69 -3.66 9.38
N LYS A 210 3.45 -2.60 9.62
CA LYS A 210 3.72 -1.53 8.63
C LYS A 210 4.89 -1.85 7.70
N GLN A 211 5.65 -2.91 7.97
CA GLN A 211 6.87 -3.26 7.24
C GLN A 211 7.91 -2.13 7.25
N ILE A 212 8.03 -1.42 8.35
CA ILE A 212 8.98 -0.32 8.54
C ILE A 212 9.97 -0.58 9.68
N ALA A 213 11.09 0.14 9.64
CA ALA A 213 11.98 0.31 10.77
C ALA A 213 11.75 1.71 11.37
N ALA A 214 11.21 1.77 12.57
CA ALA A 214 10.96 3.01 13.31
C ALA A 214 12.04 3.22 14.39
N LEU A 215 12.68 4.38 14.38
CA LEU A 215 13.73 4.75 15.33
C LEU A 215 13.31 6.00 16.11
N ASP A 216 13.19 5.89 17.41
CA ASP A 216 12.86 7.01 18.30
C ASP A 216 14.15 7.61 18.89
N ASN A 217 14.30 8.92 18.79
CA ASN A 217 15.49 9.69 19.18
C ASN A 217 16.82 9.12 18.62
N PRO A 218 16.89 8.79 17.31
CA PRO A 218 18.09 8.23 16.73
C PRO A 218 19.21 9.26 16.57
N PHE A 219 20.44 8.74 16.54
CA PHE A 219 21.56 9.42 15.90
C PHE A 219 21.52 9.16 14.38
N VAL A 220 22.07 10.08 13.59
CA VAL A 220 22.15 10.01 12.12
C VAL A 220 23.61 10.16 11.70
N LEU A 221 24.19 9.11 11.18
CA LEU A 221 25.52 9.14 10.57
C LEU A 221 25.41 9.37 9.06
N LEU A 222 26.07 10.42 8.57
CA LEU A 222 26.08 10.81 7.18
C LEU A 222 27.49 10.59 6.59
N PHE A 223 27.62 9.73 5.60
CA PHE A 223 28.89 9.40 4.96
C PHE A 223 28.79 9.47 3.44
N ASP A 224 29.73 10.11 2.78
CA ASP A 224 29.70 10.38 1.34
C ASP A 224 30.20 9.20 0.47
N LYS A 225 30.78 8.17 1.06
CA LYS A 225 31.31 6.99 0.39
C LYS A 225 30.60 5.70 0.81
N LYS A 226 31.07 4.59 0.24
CA LYS A 226 30.61 3.24 0.59
C LYS A 226 31.25 2.76 1.91
N ILE A 227 30.49 1.98 2.67
CA ILE A 227 30.93 1.34 3.88
C ILE A 227 30.88 -0.18 3.65
N SER A 228 32.04 -0.81 3.51
CA SER A 228 32.17 -2.27 3.33
C SER A 228 32.89 -2.95 4.50
N ASN A 229 33.77 -2.21 5.19
CA ASN A 229 34.55 -2.71 6.31
C ASN A 229 33.94 -2.23 7.64
N ILE A 230 33.56 -3.19 8.48
CA ILE A 230 32.96 -2.85 9.80
C ILE A 230 33.95 -2.14 10.74
N ARG A 231 35.25 -2.35 10.57
CA ARG A 231 36.28 -1.77 11.46
C ARG A 231 36.24 -0.24 11.42
N ASP A 232 35.93 0.35 10.29
CA ASP A 232 35.86 1.80 10.12
C ASP A 232 34.71 2.41 10.92
N LEU A 233 33.63 1.64 11.16
CA LEU A 233 32.47 2.03 11.94
C LEU A 233 32.60 1.77 13.46
N LEU A 234 33.49 0.86 13.89
CA LEU A 234 33.56 0.42 15.29
C LEU A 234 33.63 1.57 16.30
N PRO A 235 34.46 2.62 16.09
CA PRO A 235 34.54 3.72 17.07
C PRO A 235 33.21 4.45 17.26
N VAL A 236 32.43 4.64 16.20
CA VAL A 236 31.10 5.29 16.26
C VAL A 236 30.09 4.33 16.90
N LEU A 237 30.07 3.06 16.50
CA LEU A 237 29.13 2.06 17.03
C LEU A 237 29.32 1.86 18.55
N GLU A 238 30.55 1.86 19.05
CA GLU A 238 30.81 1.78 20.48
C GLU A 238 30.30 2.99 21.27
N GLN A 239 30.43 4.19 20.72
CA GLN A 239 29.92 5.41 21.33
C GLN A 239 28.37 5.41 21.35
N VAL A 240 27.73 5.03 20.22
CA VAL A 240 26.27 4.93 20.10
C VAL A 240 25.71 3.87 21.05
N ALA A 241 26.38 2.70 21.15
CA ALA A 241 26.01 1.64 22.09
C ALA A 241 26.06 2.10 23.56
N LYS A 242 27.09 2.85 23.94
CA LYS A 242 27.19 3.45 25.29
C LYS A 242 26.08 4.46 25.56
N ALA A 243 25.66 5.21 24.53
CA ALA A 243 24.56 6.17 24.64
C ALA A 243 23.18 5.48 24.68
N SER A 244 23.10 4.18 24.37
CA SER A 244 21.85 3.37 24.33
C SER A 244 20.76 3.98 23.43
N ARG A 245 21.15 4.64 22.34
CA ARG A 245 20.24 5.25 21.36
C ARG A 245 20.34 4.53 20.02
N PRO A 246 19.26 4.52 19.22
CA PRO A 246 19.30 3.98 17.85
C PRO A 246 20.23 4.78 16.93
N LEU A 247 20.68 4.16 15.85
CA LEU A 247 21.51 4.79 14.82
C LEU A 247 20.95 4.54 13.43
N LEU A 248 20.71 5.62 12.68
CA LEU A 248 20.53 5.56 11.23
C LEU A 248 21.86 5.85 10.54
N ILE A 249 22.27 5.00 9.61
CA ILE A 249 23.44 5.20 8.77
C ILE A 249 22.96 5.52 7.35
N ILE A 250 23.33 6.69 6.84
CA ILE A 250 23.06 7.14 5.47
C ILE A 250 24.40 7.27 4.76
N ALA A 251 24.69 6.36 3.84
CA ALA A 251 25.95 6.32 3.11
C ALA A 251 25.71 6.11 1.61
N GLU A 252 26.72 6.29 0.78
CA GLU A 252 26.60 5.93 -0.64
C GLU A 252 26.10 4.50 -0.82
N ASP A 253 26.64 3.57 -0.06
CA ASP A 253 26.17 2.19 0.09
C ASP A 253 26.71 1.61 1.41
N VAL A 254 26.03 0.60 1.95
CA VAL A 254 26.55 -0.22 3.05
C VAL A 254 26.43 -1.68 2.61
N GLU A 255 27.58 -2.35 2.46
CA GLU A 255 27.65 -3.67 1.83
C GLU A 255 28.58 -4.64 2.57
N GLY A 256 28.56 -5.90 2.16
CA GLY A 256 29.51 -6.91 2.63
C GLY A 256 29.46 -7.17 4.13
N GLU A 257 30.65 -7.20 4.75
CA GLU A 257 30.83 -7.50 6.17
C GLU A 257 30.17 -6.43 7.07
N ALA A 258 30.21 -5.16 6.65
CA ALA A 258 29.60 -4.08 7.42
C ALA A 258 28.09 -4.26 7.56
N LEU A 259 27.37 -4.49 6.44
CA LEU A 259 25.93 -4.71 6.45
C LEU A 259 25.55 -5.96 7.26
N ALA A 260 26.25 -7.07 7.04
CA ALA A 260 25.98 -8.33 7.74
C ALA A 260 26.14 -8.17 9.26
N THR A 261 27.17 -7.46 9.71
CA THR A 261 27.42 -7.22 11.13
C THR A 261 26.36 -6.31 11.74
N LEU A 262 25.94 -5.25 11.05
CA LEU A 262 24.85 -4.37 11.51
C LEU A 262 23.53 -5.14 11.68
N VAL A 263 23.19 -5.98 10.70
CA VAL A 263 21.99 -6.84 10.73
C VAL A 263 22.04 -7.80 11.92
N VAL A 264 23.17 -8.50 12.14
CA VAL A 264 23.31 -9.45 13.26
C VAL A 264 23.18 -8.74 14.61
N ASN A 265 23.79 -7.57 14.78
CA ASN A 265 23.70 -6.80 16.03
C ASN A 265 22.27 -6.27 16.27
N ASN A 266 21.57 -5.86 15.22
CA ASN A 266 20.18 -5.44 15.30
C ASN A 266 19.26 -6.60 15.72
N ILE A 267 19.38 -7.78 15.08
CA ILE A 267 18.60 -8.99 15.43
C ILE A 267 18.86 -9.41 16.88
N ARG A 268 20.12 -9.33 17.34
CA ARG A 268 20.47 -9.66 18.72
C ARG A 268 20.07 -8.61 19.76
N GLY A 269 19.55 -7.47 19.33
CA GLY A 269 19.16 -6.36 20.20
C GLY A 269 20.34 -5.66 20.90
N ILE A 270 21.58 -5.91 20.44
CA ILE A 270 22.78 -5.31 21.01
C ILE A 270 22.85 -3.82 20.63
N LEU A 271 22.51 -3.51 19.38
CA LEU A 271 22.50 -2.15 18.86
C LEU A 271 21.37 -2.01 17.85
N LYS A 272 20.44 -1.08 18.09
CA LYS A 272 19.37 -0.75 17.15
C LYS A 272 19.95 0.12 16.04
N THR A 273 20.21 -0.49 14.89
CA THR A 273 20.77 0.21 13.72
C THR A 273 19.96 -0.08 12.48
N VAL A 274 19.87 0.93 11.60
CA VAL A 274 19.34 0.80 10.24
C VAL A 274 20.32 1.45 9.29
N ALA A 275 20.52 0.86 8.13
CA ALA A 275 21.34 1.41 7.05
C ALA A 275 20.49 1.65 5.81
N VAL A 276 20.68 2.82 5.19
CA VAL A 276 20.02 3.23 3.94
C VAL A 276 21.03 3.82 2.98
N LYS A 277 20.74 3.78 1.68
CA LYS A 277 21.54 4.50 0.68
C LYS A 277 21.23 5.99 0.72
N ALA A 278 22.26 6.80 0.51
CA ALA A 278 22.08 8.23 0.33
C ALA A 278 21.28 8.52 -0.96
N PRO A 279 20.35 9.50 -0.91
CA PRO A 279 19.57 9.89 -2.08
C PRO A 279 20.42 10.59 -3.13
N GLY A 280 20.06 10.41 -4.42
CA GLY A 280 20.76 11.02 -5.54
C GLY A 280 22.07 10.32 -5.94
N PHE A 281 22.79 10.92 -6.90
CA PHE A 281 24.05 10.42 -7.45
C PHE A 281 25.03 11.59 -7.65
N GLY A 282 26.34 11.32 -7.54
CA GLY A 282 27.39 12.33 -7.76
C GLY A 282 27.21 13.56 -6.87
N ASP A 283 27.33 14.76 -7.46
CA ASP A 283 27.23 16.03 -6.72
C ASP A 283 25.84 16.25 -6.10
N ARG A 284 24.78 15.72 -6.70
CA ARG A 284 23.44 15.76 -6.11
C ARG A 284 23.36 14.96 -4.81
N ARG A 285 24.00 13.80 -4.74
CA ARG A 285 24.08 13.01 -3.51
C ARG A 285 24.76 13.81 -2.40
N LYS A 286 25.89 14.46 -2.71
CA LYS A 286 26.60 15.32 -1.75
C LYS A 286 25.70 16.47 -1.26
N ALA A 287 25.00 17.13 -2.18
CA ALA A 287 24.07 18.19 -1.86
C ALA A 287 22.90 17.72 -0.96
N MET A 288 22.31 16.54 -1.27
CA MET A 288 21.24 15.95 -0.44
C MET A 288 21.75 15.53 0.94
N LEU A 289 22.94 14.94 1.04
CA LEU A 289 23.56 14.63 2.33
C LEU A 289 23.76 15.90 3.18
N GLN A 290 24.17 17.00 2.55
CA GLN A 290 24.32 18.30 3.22
C GLN A 290 22.96 18.85 3.70
N ASP A 291 21.90 18.71 2.91
CA ASP A 291 20.56 19.11 3.28
C ASP A 291 20.07 18.31 4.52
N ILE A 292 20.32 16.99 4.54
CA ILE A 292 20.01 16.14 5.70
C ILE A 292 20.87 16.52 6.92
N ALA A 293 22.15 16.85 6.72
CA ALA A 293 23.03 17.29 7.80
C ALA A 293 22.50 18.55 8.48
N ILE A 294 22.11 19.54 7.67
CA ILE A 294 21.54 20.80 8.19
C ILE A 294 20.23 20.55 8.93
N LEU A 295 19.35 19.70 8.37
CA LEU A 295 18.07 19.34 8.99
C LEU A 295 18.24 18.64 10.34
N THR A 296 19.25 17.77 10.46
CA THR A 296 19.47 16.95 11.66
C THR A 296 20.49 17.53 12.64
N GLY A 297 21.15 18.64 12.26
CA GLY A 297 22.20 19.25 13.05
C GLY A 297 23.49 18.43 13.09
N GLY A 298 23.72 17.59 12.08
CA GLY A 298 24.93 16.75 11.95
C GLY A 298 25.93 17.28 10.94
N THR A 299 26.97 16.49 10.73
CA THR A 299 28.06 16.79 9.77
C THR A 299 28.18 15.63 8.78
N VAL A 300 28.36 15.95 7.49
CA VAL A 300 28.68 14.93 6.49
C VAL A 300 30.16 14.53 6.65
N ILE A 301 30.38 13.27 6.97
CA ILE A 301 31.73 12.72 7.05
C ILE A 301 32.24 12.49 5.63
N ALA A 302 33.22 13.29 5.21
CA ALA A 302 33.81 13.24 3.88
C ALA A 302 35.33 13.43 3.98
N GLU A 303 36.09 12.56 3.33
CA GLU A 303 37.55 12.67 3.31
C GLU A 303 38.05 13.94 2.62
N GLU A 304 37.27 14.48 1.69
CA GLU A 304 37.58 15.72 0.96
C GLU A 304 37.70 16.94 1.94
N VAL A 305 36.96 16.88 3.06
CA VAL A 305 37.03 17.92 4.11
C VAL A 305 37.89 17.47 5.31
N GLY A 306 38.63 16.37 5.19
CA GLY A 306 39.54 15.87 6.23
C GLY A 306 38.87 15.05 7.35
N LEU A 307 37.61 14.67 7.18
CA LEU A 307 36.88 13.83 8.14
C LEU A 307 36.93 12.35 7.72
N SER A 308 37.04 11.47 8.71
CA SER A 308 37.02 10.02 8.48
C SER A 308 36.13 9.31 9.50
N LEU A 309 35.53 8.16 9.13
CA LEU A 309 34.68 7.37 10.03
C LEU A 309 35.39 6.96 11.31
N GLU A 310 36.68 6.64 11.25
CA GLU A 310 37.48 6.20 12.40
C GLU A 310 37.63 7.30 13.46
N LYS A 311 37.51 8.56 13.06
CA LYS A 311 37.63 9.73 13.95
C LYS A 311 36.31 10.38 14.31
N ALA A 312 35.21 9.89 13.74
CA ALA A 312 33.89 10.45 13.99
C ALA A 312 33.47 10.26 15.45
N THR A 313 32.82 11.28 15.97
CA THR A 313 32.31 11.34 17.35
C THR A 313 30.79 11.52 17.36
N LEU A 314 30.15 11.43 18.53
CA LEU A 314 28.72 11.70 18.66
C LEU A 314 28.35 13.14 18.28
N GLU A 315 29.30 14.09 18.37
CA GLU A 315 29.09 15.51 18.03
C GLU A 315 28.94 15.71 16.49
N ASP A 316 29.50 14.80 15.70
CA ASP A 316 29.38 14.81 14.25
C ASP A 316 28.05 14.23 13.76
N LEU A 317 27.36 13.46 14.62
CA LEU A 317 26.11 12.80 14.29
C LEU A 317 24.93 13.75 14.36
N GLY A 318 24.10 13.73 13.31
CA GLY A 318 22.79 14.36 13.35
C GLY A 318 21.84 13.66 14.32
N GLN A 319 20.73 14.30 14.62
CA GLN A 319 19.69 13.79 15.52
C GLN A 319 18.30 14.15 15.01
N ALA A 320 17.32 13.33 15.33
CA ALA A 320 15.91 13.62 15.09
C ALA A 320 15.06 13.03 16.23
N LYS A 321 13.84 13.49 16.38
CA LYS A 321 12.90 12.93 17.34
C LYS A 321 12.47 11.55 16.92
N ARG A 322 12.18 11.35 15.62
CA ARG A 322 11.77 10.07 15.05
C ARG A 322 12.21 9.93 13.61
N ILE A 323 12.56 8.72 13.19
CA ILE A 323 12.80 8.39 11.79
C ILE A 323 12.05 7.11 11.44
N GLU A 324 11.33 7.12 10.32
CA GLU A 324 10.62 5.96 9.78
C GLU A 324 11.23 5.57 8.45
N ILE A 325 11.66 4.31 8.34
CA ILE A 325 12.34 3.77 7.17
C ILE A 325 11.48 2.64 6.61
N GLY A 326 10.88 2.88 5.46
CA GLY A 326 10.15 1.90 4.68
C GLY A 326 11.04 1.15 3.70
N LYS A 327 10.40 0.40 2.81
CA LYS A 327 11.09 -0.34 1.74
C LYS A 327 11.69 0.60 0.68
N GLU A 328 11.02 1.70 0.36
CA GLU A 328 11.38 2.60 -0.73
C GLU A 328 11.75 4.01 -0.28
N ASN A 329 11.42 4.40 0.96
CA ASN A 329 11.59 5.75 1.46
C ASN A 329 12.07 5.80 2.91
N THR A 330 12.63 6.95 3.29
CA THR A 330 13.02 7.30 4.66
C THR A 330 12.47 8.67 4.99
N THR A 331 11.73 8.78 6.11
CA THR A 331 11.14 10.01 6.62
C THR A 331 11.82 10.42 7.93
N ILE A 332 12.39 11.60 7.94
CA ILE A 332 12.96 12.24 9.14
C ILE A 332 11.90 13.19 9.69
N ILE A 333 11.53 13.01 10.95
CA ILE A 333 10.47 13.77 11.64
C ILE A 333 11.13 14.52 12.81
N ASP A 334 10.93 15.83 12.84
CA ASP A 334 11.42 16.71 13.91
C ASP A 334 12.95 16.59 14.05
N GLY A 335 13.68 17.00 12.99
CA GLY A 335 15.15 17.08 12.99
C GLY A 335 15.65 18.16 13.97
N PHE A 336 16.80 17.91 14.61
CA PHE A 336 17.35 18.82 15.62
C PHE A 336 18.30 19.88 15.02
N GLY A 337 18.19 20.13 13.69
CA GLY A 337 18.90 21.23 13.03
C GLY A 337 18.40 22.60 13.48
N ASP A 338 19.25 23.60 13.29
CA ASP A 338 18.89 24.99 13.56
C ASP A 338 17.98 25.55 12.45
N ALA A 339 16.78 26.02 12.82
CA ALA A 339 15.80 26.55 11.87
C ALA A 339 16.37 27.69 11.01
N THR A 340 17.25 28.53 11.56
CA THR A 340 17.88 29.63 10.80
C THR A 340 18.86 29.11 9.74
N GLN A 341 19.53 28.00 9.99
CA GLN A 341 20.39 27.33 9.00
C GLN A 341 19.58 26.64 7.91
N ILE A 342 18.42 26.05 8.27
CA ILE A 342 17.49 25.46 7.31
C ILE A 342 16.94 26.53 6.36
N GLU A 343 16.47 27.66 6.90
CA GLU A 343 15.99 28.80 6.12
C GLU A 343 17.07 29.37 5.20
N ALA A 344 18.30 29.52 5.70
CA ALA A 344 19.44 29.98 4.92
C ALA A 344 19.76 29.01 3.76
N ARG A 345 19.67 27.69 4.01
CA ARG A 345 19.87 26.67 2.98
C ARG A 345 18.80 26.71 1.91
N VAL A 346 17.55 26.89 2.30
CA VAL A 346 16.42 27.05 1.37
C VAL A 346 16.62 28.30 0.51
N ALA A 347 17.06 29.42 1.08
CA ALA A 347 17.35 30.64 0.34
C ALA A 347 18.50 30.44 -0.68
N GLU A 348 19.56 29.75 -0.26
CA GLU A 348 20.68 29.38 -1.15
C GLU A 348 20.21 28.55 -2.35
N ILE A 349 19.40 27.51 -2.12
CA ILE A 349 18.89 26.66 -3.22
C ILE A 349 17.97 27.47 -4.15
N ARG A 350 17.15 28.38 -3.62
CA ARG A 350 16.31 29.28 -4.43
C ARG A 350 17.17 30.16 -5.33
N GLN A 351 18.29 30.70 -4.85
CA GLN A 351 19.22 31.45 -5.66
C GLN A 351 19.88 30.58 -6.77
N GLN A 352 20.17 29.30 -6.47
CA GLN A 352 20.66 28.35 -7.47
C GLN A 352 19.61 28.09 -8.56
N ILE A 353 18.30 28.06 -8.25
CA ILE A 353 17.22 27.92 -9.24
C ILE A 353 17.23 29.11 -10.21
N GLU A 354 17.42 30.33 -9.72
CA GLU A 354 17.44 31.54 -10.57
C GLU A 354 18.63 31.54 -11.55
N THR A 355 19.76 30.97 -11.15
CA THR A 355 20.98 30.92 -11.95
C THR A 355 21.10 29.67 -12.82
N ALA A 356 20.28 28.65 -12.57
CA ALA A 356 20.32 27.40 -13.33
C ALA A 356 19.87 27.63 -14.79
N THR A 357 20.58 27.06 -15.74
CA THR A 357 20.30 27.18 -17.19
C THR A 357 19.48 26.02 -17.74
N SER A 358 19.50 24.86 -17.08
CA SER A 358 18.78 23.66 -17.47
C SER A 358 17.43 23.56 -16.73
N ASP A 359 16.35 23.33 -17.47
CA ASP A 359 15.03 23.12 -16.88
C ASP A 359 15.00 21.90 -15.95
N TYR A 360 15.75 20.85 -16.31
CA TYR A 360 15.91 19.68 -15.47
C TYR A 360 16.62 19.98 -14.13
N ASP A 361 17.66 20.83 -14.14
CA ASP A 361 18.35 21.22 -12.91
C ASP A 361 17.45 22.12 -12.06
N LYS A 362 16.68 23.02 -12.68
CA LYS A 362 15.68 23.83 -11.97
C LYS A 362 14.64 22.95 -11.28
N GLU A 363 14.10 21.96 -11.97
CA GLU A 363 13.14 21.01 -11.40
C GLU A 363 13.73 20.29 -10.18
N LYS A 364 14.94 19.76 -10.30
CA LYS A 364 15.60 19.05 -9.18
C LYS A 364 15.97 19.95 -8.00
N LEU A 365 16.28 21.20 -8.24
CA LEU A 365 16.47 22.19 -7.18
C LEU A 365 15.14 22.57 -6.51
N GLN A 366 14.04 22.68 -7.28
CA GLN A 366 12.69 22.90 -6.75
C GLN A 366 12.23 21.75 -5.85
N GLU A 367 12.48 20.49 -6.25
CA GLU A 367 12.22 19.31 -5.41
C GLU A 367 12.96 19.40 -4.07
N ARG A 368 14.22 19.83 -4.07
CA ARG A 368 14.99 19.98 -2.82
C ARG A 368 14.43 21.08 -1.91
N VAL A 369 14.03 22.21 -2.49
CA VAL A 369 13.35 23.28 -1.74
C VAL A 369 12.06 22.76 -1.12
N ALA A 370 11.23 22.06 -1.90
CA ALA A 370 9.97 21.51 -1.41
C ALA A 370 10.18 20.54 -0.24
N LYS A 371 11.19 19.67 -0.34
CA LYS A 371 11.53 18.71 0.72
C LYS A 371 12.04 19.37 2.01
N LEU A 372 12.82 20.46 1.91
CA LEU A 372 13.37 21.15 3.06
C LEU A 372 12.39 22.14 3.70
N ALA A 373 11.66 22.92 2.86
CA ALA A 373 10.80 24.00 3.33
C ALA A 373 9.38 23.52 3.71
N GLY A 374 8.97 22.35 3.22
CA GLY A 374 7.61 21.82 3.47
C GLY A 374 7.41 21.29 4.88
N GLY A 375 8.46 20.85 5.55
CA GLY A 375 8.35 20.17 6.84
C GLY A 375 7.60 18.84 6.77
N VAL A 376 7.21 18.33 7.92
CA VAL A 376 6.37 17.13 8.08
C VAL A 376 5.15 17.48 8.92
N ALA A 377 3.96 17.22 8.39
CA ALA A 377 2.74 17.29 9.18
C ALA A 377 2.56 15.98 9.97
N VAL A 378 2.38 16.09 11.27
CA VAL A 378 2.18 14.95 12.18
C VAL A 378 0.75 14.99 12.69
N ILE A 379 -0.08 14.06 12.23
CA ILE A 379 -1.42 13.86 12.77
C ILE A 379 -1.28 12.95 13.99
N LYS A 380 -1.71 13.45 15.15
CA LYS A 380 -1.71 12.69 16.40
C LYS A 380 -3.14 12.25 16.68
N ASP A 381 -3.37 10.94 16.62
CA ASP A 381 -4.70 10.38 16.87
C ASP A 381 -4.99 10.25 18.36
N GLY A 382 -6.16 10.75 18.76
CA GLY A 382 -6.64 10.64 20.14
C GLY A 382 -7.66 9.52 20.29
N ALA A 383 -7.52 8.69 21.35
CA ALA A 383 -8.51 7.67 21.71
C ALA A 383 -8.50 7.34 23.20
N ALA A 384 -9.57 6.70 23.70
CA ALA A 384 -9.70 6.34 25.10
C ALA A 384 -8.98 5.03 25.47
N THR A 385 -8.78 4.15 24.50
CA THR A 385 -8.15 2.83 24.69
C THR A 385 -7.12 2.55 23.60
N GLU A 386 -6.14 1.71 23.90
CA GLU A 386 -5.10 1.30 22.94
C GLU A 386 -5.68 0.59 21.70
N VAL A 387 -6.72 -0.21 21.87
CA VAL A 387 -7.40 -0.91 20.77
C VAL A 387 -8.11 0.08 19.84
N GLU A 388 -8.80 1.07 20.41
CA GLU A 388 -9.45 2.15 19.65
C GLU A 388 -8.43 3.03 18.95
N MET A 389 -7.32 3.36 19.62
CA MET A 389 -6.20 4.13 19.07
C MET A 389 -5.67 3.49 17.79
N LYS A 390 -5.43 2.17 17.84
CA LYS A 390 -4.90 1.44 16.70
C LYS A 390 -5.89 1.42 15.53
N GLU A 391 -7.16 1.12 15.78
CA GLU A 391 -8.19 1.13 14.73
C GLU A 391 -8.31 2.50 14.07
N LYS A 392 -8.28 3.56 14.88
CA LYS A 392 -8.40 4.93 14.40
C LYS A 392 -7.19 5.35 13.58
N LYS A 393 -5.99 4.99 14.01
CA LYS A 393 -4.75 5.24 13.31
C LYS A 393 -4.71 4.55 11.93
N ASP A 394 -5.05 3.25 11.87
CA ASP A 394 -5.13 2.51 10.61
C ASP A 394 -6.11 3.22 9.64
N ARG A 395 -7.25 3.68 10.14
CA ARG A 395 -8.26 4.39 9.37
C ARG A 395 -7.79 5.77 8.87
N VAL A 396 -7.03 6.51 9.67
CA VAL A 396 -6.44 7.79 9.26
C VAL A 396 -5.35 7.57 8.21
N GLU A 397 -4.54 6.53 8.35
CA GLU A 397 -3.53 6.15 7.35
C GLU A 397 -4.16 5.77 6.01
N ASP A 398 -5.22 4.96 6.00
CA ASP A 398 -5.97 4.61 4.79
C ASP A 398 -6.54 5.88 4.12
N ALA A 399 -7.13 6.78 4.91
CA ALA A 399 -7.68 8.04 4.40
C ALA A 399 -6.60 8.96 3.83
N LEU A 400 -5.41 8.99 4.43
CA LEU A 400 -4.27 9.74 3.91
C LEU A 400 -3.78 9.17 2.58
N HIS A 401 -3.69 7.85 2.45
CA HIS A 401 -3.31 7.19 1.19
C HIS A 401 -4.34 7.45 0.09
N ALA A 402 -5.64 7.34 0.41
CA ALA A 402 -6.71 7.64 -0.53
C ALA A 402 -6.68 9.10 -1.01
N THR A 403 -6.45 10.06 -0.11
CA THR A 403 -6.34 11.48 -0.49
C THR A 403 -5.13 11.75 -1.38
N ARG A 404 -3.97 11.16 -1.11
CA ARG A 404 -2.81 11.24 -2.02
C ARG A 404 -3.12 10.66 -3.39
N ALA A 405 -3.72 9.48 -3.45
CA ALA A 405 -4.13 8.86 -4.70
C ALA A 405 -5.13 9.72 -5.50
N ALA A 406 -6.03 10.44 -4.81
CA ALA A 406 -6.97 11.36 -5.43
C ALA A 406 -6.29 12.62 -6.00
N VAL A 407 -5.30 13.15 -5.29
CA VAL A 407 -4.51 14.29 -5.78
C VAL A 407 -3.68 13.92 -7.01
N GLU A 408 -3.15 12.68 -7.07
CA GLU A 408 -2.32 12.20 -8.18
C GLU A 408 -3.12 11.95 -9.48
N GLU A 409 -4.25 11.25 -9.42
CA GLU A 409 -4.99 10.80 -10.61
C GLU A 409 -6.44 11.32 -10.67
N GLY A 410 -6.82 12.19 -9.73
CA GLY A 410 -8.18 12.70 -9.64
C GLY A 410 -9.17 11.75 -8.98
N VAL A 411 -10.44 12.13 -9.00
CA VAL A 411 -11.55 11.43 -8.37
C VAL A 411 -12.62 11.02 -9.39
N VAL A 412 -13.30 9.94 -9.08
CA VAL A 412 -14.44 9.40 -9.82
C VAL A 412 -15.64 9.23 -8.89
N ALA A 413 -16.82 8.99 -9.46
CA ALA A 413 -18.01 8.67 -8.67
C ALA A 413 -17.80 7.38 -7.89
N GLY A 414 -17.91 7.46 -6.55
CA GLY A 414 -17.65 6.33 -5.64
C GLY A 414 -18.77 5.30 -5.59
N GLY A 415 -18.64 4.36 -4.63
CA GLY A 415 -19.65 3.34 -4.40
C GLY A 415 -19.78 2.29 -5.51
N GLY A 416 -18.72 2.08 -6.31
CA GLY A 416 -18.70 1.14 -7.44
C GLY A 416 -19.35 1.69 -8.72
N VAL A 417 -19.76 2.95 -8.75
CA VAL A 417 -20.43 3.58 -9.90
C VAL A 417 -19.47 3.80 -11.06
N ALA A 418 -18.23 4.24 -10.78
CA ALA A 418 -17.26 4.58 -11.83
C ALA A 418 -16.98 3.43 -12.80
N LEU A 419 -16.84 2.20 -12.30
CA LEU A 419 -16.64 1.01 -13.14
C LEU A 419 -17.82 0.76 -14.10
N LEU A 420 -19.06 0.96 -13.62
CA LEU A 420 -20.27 0.84 -14.45
C LEU A 420 -20.34 1.95 -15.50
N ARG A 421 -19.90 3.18 -15.16
CA ARG A 421 -19.85 4.29 -16.14
C ARG A 421 -18.78 4.08 -17.20
N ALA A 422 -17.60 3.59 -16.81
CA ALA A 422 -16.55 3.22 -17.76
C ALA A 422 -17.04 2.12 -18.73
N TYR A 423 -17.73 1.11 -18.22
CA TYR A 423 -18.39 0.10 -19.04
C TYR A 423 -19.42 0.70 -20.00
N GLN A 424 -20.33 1.56 -19.50
CA GLN A 424 -21.33 2.21 -20.35
C GLN A 424 -20.70 3.08 -21.43
N ALA A 425 -19.62 3.79 -21.15
CA ALA A 425 -18.89 4.58 -22.12
C ALA A 425 -18.32 3.71 -23.26
N ILE A 426 -17.78 2.53 -22.92
CA ILE A 426 -17.34 1.55 -23.92
C ILE A 426 -18.52 1.10 -24.78
N ILE A 427 -19.64 0.69 -24.17
CA ILE A 427 -20.82 0.21 -24.89
C ILE A 427 -21.44 1.31 -25.79
N GLN A 428 -21.50 2.57 -25.33
CA GLN A 428 -22.03 3.69 -26.12
C GLN A 428 -21.17 4.00 -27.36
N LYS A 429 -19.86 3.81 -27.30
CA LYS A 429 -18.98 3.91 -28.47
C LYS A 429 -19.29 2.83 -29.51
N ILE A 430 -19.89 1.72 -29.06
CA ILE A 430 -20.25 0.57 -29.91
C ILE A 430 -21.47 0.87 -30.78
N LYS A 431 -22.49 1.50 -30.27
CA LYS A 431 -23.63 2.12 -31.01
C LYS A 431 -24.61 2.84 -30.09
N PRO A 432 -25.16 3.98 -30.54
CA PRO A 432 -26.23 4.67 -29.82
C PRO A 432 -27.56 3.87 -29.73
N ASP A 433 -27.77 2.86 -30.60
CA ASP A 433 -29.06 2.21 -30.83
C ASP A 433 -29.08 0.68 -30.62
N ALA A 434 -28.07 0.08 -29.96
CA ALA A 434 -28.04 -1.38 -29.74
C ALA A 434 -28.94 -1.79 -28.56
N GLU A 435 -30.08 -2.42 -28.86
CA GLU A 435 -31.04 -2.88 -27.84
C GLU A 435 -30.75 -4.27 -27.27
N GLU A 436 -29.91 -5.11 -27.93
CA GLU A 436 -29.65 -6.50 -27.50
C GLU A 436 -28.20 -6.84 -27.22
N LEU A 437 -27.96 -7.62 -26.15
CA LEU A 437 -26.64 -8.10 -25.71
C LEU A 437 -25.90 -8.91 -26.80
N SER A 438 -26.64 -9.63 -27.66
CA SER A 438 -26.11 -10.40 -28.80
C SER A 438 -25.50 -9.52 -29.90
N GLU A 439 -26.07 -8.35 -30.14
CA GLU A 439 -25.53 -7.35 -31.08
C GLU A 439 -24.29 -6.66 -30.51
N ILE A 440 -24.31 -6.38 -29.20
CA ILE A 440 -23.14 -5.82 -28.46
C ILE A 440 -21.94 -6.76 -28.58
N THR A 441 -22.15 -8.06 -28.40
CA THR A 441 -21.09 -9.07 -28.49
C THR A 441 -20.48 -9.22 -29.89
N SER A 442 -21.28 -9.13 -30.97
CA SER A 442 -20.75 -9.20 -32.33
C SER A 442 -19.95 -7.94 -32.71
N LYS A 443 -20.32 -6.79 -32.16
CA LYS A 443 -19.73 -5.49 -32.47
C LYS A 443 -18.55 -5.12 -31.57
N LEU A 444 -18.44 -5.66 -30.36
CA LEU A 444 -17.23 -5.55 -29.54
C LEU A 444 -15.95 -5.97 -30.29
N LYS A 445 -16.08 -6.89 -31.26
CA LYS A 445 -14.97 -7.30 -32.12
C LYS A 445 -14.49 -6.19 -33.06
N GLU A 446 -15.36 -5.23 -33.43
CA GLU A 446 -15.09 -4.27 -34.50
C GLU A 446 -14.71 -2.87 -33.98
N ILE A 447 -14.97 -2.56 -32.70
CA ILE A 447 -15.03 -1.18 -32.20
C ILE A 447 -13.96 -0.88 -31.14
N LEU A 448 -13.38 -1.92 -30.51
CA LEU A 448 -12.23 -1.69 -29.66
C LEU A 448 -11.08 -1.10 -30.51
N PRO A 449 -10.31 -0.14 -29.99
CA PRO A 449 -9.13 0.37 -30.67
C PRO A 449 -8.29 -0.78 -31.22
N GLU A 450 -7.60 -0.57 -32.36
CA GLU A 450 -6.92 -1.64 -33.11
C GLU A 450 -6.02 -2.52 -32.21
N HIS A 451 -5.39 -1.92 -31.19
CA HIS A 451 -4.59 -2.63 -30.18
C HIS A 451 -5.40 -3.42 -29.14
N LEU A 452 -6.72 -3.21 -29.06
CA LEU A 452 -7.64 -3.90 -28.15
C LEU A 452 -8.59 -4.86 -28.87
N MET A 453 -8.45 -5.07 -30.19
CA MET A 453 -9.34 -5.93 -30.98
C MET A 453 -9.38 -7.36 -30.45
N LEU A 454 -10.59 -7.88 -30.23
CA LEU A 454 -10.85 -9.27 -29.84
C LEU A 454 -10.81 -10.14 -31.10
N THR A 455 -9.95 -11.15 -31.13
CA THR A 455 -9.69 -11.94 -32.34
C THR A 455 -10.53 -13.22 -32.44
N ASN A 456 -11.08 -13.72 -31.33
CA ASN A 456 -11.89 -14.93 -31.29
C ASN A 456 -12.97 -14.88 -30.20
N ASN A 457 -13.80 -15.92 -30.12
CA ASN A 457 -14.91 -16.01 -29.17
C ASN A 457 -14.44 -16.19 -27.73
N ASP A 458 -13.30 -16.83 -27.51
CA ASP A 458 -12.76 -17.02 -26.15
C ASP A 458 -12.24 -15.70 -25.57
N GLN A 459 -11.62 -14.85 -26.40
CA GLN A 459 -11.26 -13.48 -25.97
C GLN A 459 -12.51 -12.64 -25.70
N LEU A 460 -13.56 -12.80 -26.51
CA LEU A 460 -14.84 -12.13 -26.25
C LEU A 460 -15.42 -12.57 -24.90
N ALA A 461 -15.44 -13.87 -24.63
CA ALA A 461 -15.88 -14.39 -23.33
C ALA A 461 -15.03 -13.84 -22.18
N GLY A 462 -13.71 -13.70 -22.39
CA GLY A 462 -12.81 -13.04 -21.43
C GLY A 462 -13.21 -11.61 -21.11
N ALA A 463 -13.57 -10.81 -22.12
CA ALA A 463 -14.07 -9.46 -21.92
C ALA A 463 -15.41 -9.44 -21.16
N LEU A 464 -16.33 -10.35 -21.47
CA LEU A 464 -17.61 -10.48 -20.79
C LEU A 464 -17.47 -10.85 -19.31
N ILE A 465 -16.47 -11.67 -18.96
CA ILE A 465 -16.14 -11.98 -17.56
C ILE A 465 -15.88 -10.67 -16.78
N ILE A 466 -15.07 -9.77 -17.34
CA ILE A 466 -14.77 -8.49 -16.69
C ILE A 466 -16.01 -7.60 -16.59
N PHE A 467 -16.78 -7.46 -17.68
CA PHE A 467 -17.99 -6.63 -17.69
C PHE A 467 -19.04 -7.12 -16.67
N LYS A 468 -19.06 -8.41 -16.38
CA LYS A 468 -19.89 -8.96 -15.32
C LYS A 468 -19.30 -8.74 -13.93
N ALA A 469 -18.00 -8.93 -13.79
CA ALA A 469 -17.32 -8.83 -12.50
C ALA A 469 -17.32 -7.41 -11.92
N ILE A 470 -17.28 -6.37 -12.75
CA ILE A 470 -17.26 -4.96 -12.31
C ILE A 470 -18.54 -4.51 -11.57
N GLU A 471 -19.63 -5.26 -11.66
CA GLU A 471 -20.82 -5.02 -10.84
C GLU A 471 -20.61 -5.41 -9.36
N SER A 472 -19.65 -6.28 -9.08
CA SER A 472 -19.50 -6.91 -7.77
C SER A 472 -19.22 -5.96 -6.62
N PRO A 473 -18.44 -4.87 -6.75
CA PRO A 473 -18.26 -3.90 -5.67
C PRO A 473 -19.59 -3.23 -5.26
N LEU A 474 -20.35 -2.69 -6.20
CA LEU A 474 -21.65 -2.09 -5.91
C LEU A 474 -22.62 -3.13 -5.30
N ARG A 475 -22.67 -4.35 -5.87
CA ARG A 475 -23.49 -5.44 -5.35
C ARG A 475 -23.16 -5.76 -3.90
N GLN A 476 -21.88 -5.83 -3.57
CA GLN A 476 -21.43 -6.14 -2.21
C GLN A 476 -21.75 -5.00 -1.22
N ILE A 477 -21.53 -3.73 -1.63
CA ILE A 477 -21.88 -2.55 -0.82
C ILE A 477 -23.37 -2.56 -0.47
N VAL A 478 -24.23 -2.84 -1.46
CA VAL A 478 -25.69 -2.90 -1.28
C VAL A 478 -26.08 -4.07 -0.39
N ALA A 479 -25.49 -5.26 -0.58
CA ALA A 479 -25.74 -6.42 0.25
C ALA A 479 -25.35 -6.18 1.72
N ASN A 480 -24.20 -5.56 1.98
CA ASN A 480 -23.76 -5.19 3.32
C ASN A 480 -24.70 -4.15 3.96
N ALA A 481 -25.36 -3.33 3.16
CA ALA A 481 -26.37 -2.38 3.61
C ALA A 481 -27.76 -3.00 3.83
N GLY A 482 -27.94 -4.29 3.52
CA GLY A 482 -29.21 -4.99 3.64
C GLY A 482 -30.21 -4.70 2.52
N GLY A 483 -29.74 -4.14 1.38
CA GLY A 483 -30.52 -3.87 0.20
C GLY A 483 -30.52 -5.03 -0.81
N GLU A 484 -31.31 -4.88 -1.89
CA GLU A 484 -31.37 -5.86 -3.00
C GLU A 484 -30.39 -5.43 -4.12
N PRO A 485 -29.25 -6.12 -4.27
CA PRO A 485 -28.18 -5.69 -5.20
C PRO A 485 -28.61 -5.57 -6.66
N SER A 486 -29.45 -6.51 -7.15
CA SER A 486 -29.85 -6.52 -8.55
C SER A 486 -30.74 -5.34 -8.91
N VAL A 487 -31.62 -4.93 -8.01
CA VAL A 487 -32.48 -3.77 -8.19
C VAL A 487 -31.66 -2.48 -8.24
N VAL A 488 -30.71 -2.35 -7.34
CA VAL A 488 -29.87 -1.14 -7.27
C VAL A 488 -28.96 -1.04 -8.49
N VAL A 489 -28.29 -2.12 -8.89
CA VAL A 489 -27.41 -2.12 -10.07
C VAL A 489 -28.19 -1.74 -11.33
N ASN A 490 -29.38 -2.32 -11.57
CA ASN A 490 -30.19 -1.97 -12.73
C ASN A 490 -30.58 -0.49 -12.71
N LYS A 491 -31.02 0.04 -11.57
CA LYS A 491 -31.40 1.46 -11.45
C LYS A 491 -30.20 2.40 -11.62
N VAL A 492 -29.01 2.01 -11.18
CA VAL A 492 -27.79 2.78 -11.43
C VAL A 492 -27.43 2.74 -12.92
N LEU A 493 -27.56 1.60 -13.59
CA LEU A 493 -27.28 1.47 -15.03
C LEU A 493 -28.26 2.28 -15.90
N GLU A 494 -29.51 2.47 -15.49
CA GLU A 494 -30.47 3.37 -16.16
C GLU A 494 -30.07 4.85 -16.06
N GLY A 495 -29.32 5.22 -15.03
CA GLY A 495 -28.85 6.58 -14.80
C GLY A 495 -27.68 6.98 -15.68
N LYS A 496 -27.38 8.28 -15.72
CA LYS A 496 -26.27 8.89 -16.49
C LYS A 496 -25.34 9.70 -15.59
N GLY A 497 -24.13 9.97 -16.09
CA GLY A 497 -23.13 10.76 -15.37
C GLY A 497 -22.75 10.11 -14.03
N ASN A 498 -22.77 10.87 -12.94
CA ASN A 498 -22.40 10.40 -11.62
C ASN A 498 -23.56 9.81 -10.81
N TYR A 499 -24.73 9.60 -11.45
CA TYR A 499 -25.90 9.05 -10.76
C TYR A 499 -25.62 7.67 -10.19
N GLY A 500 -25.85 7.48 -8.89
CA GLY A 500 -25.57 6.26 -8.18
C GLY A 500 -26.44 6.09 -6.94
N TYR A 501 -26.05 5.14 -6.08
CA TYR A 501 -26.74 4.82 -4.84
C TYR A 501 -25.80 5.00 -3.64
N ASN A 502 -26.11 5.97 -2.79
CA ASN A 502 -25.42 6.14 -1.51
C ASN A 502 -25.98 5.16 -0.48
N ALA A 503 -25.26 4.08 -0.24
CA ALA A 503 -25.67 3.01 0.68
C ALA A 503 -25.69 3.47 2.16
N GLY A 504 -24.97 4.52 2.52
CA GLY A 504 -25.00 5.12 3.85
C GLY A 504 -26.37 5.74 4.17
N SER A 505 -26.85 6.61 3.25
CA SER A 505 -28.12 7.34 3.38
C SER A 505 -29.32 6.62 2.78
N GLY A 506 -29.13 5.59 1.95
CA GLY A 506 -30.19 4.91 1.20
C GLY A 506 -30.77 5.73 0.04
N LYS A 507 -30.09 6.77 -0.42
CA LYS A 507 -30.58 7.69 -1.45
C LYS A 507 -29.90 7.49 -2.79
N TYR A 508 -30.63 7.77 -3.87
CA TYR A 508 -30.10 7.86 -5.22
C TYR A 508 -29.85 9.32 -5.59
N GLY A 509 -28.79 9.60 -6.34
CA GLY A 509 -28.45 10.94 -6.79
C GLY A 509 -27.05 11.01 -7.42
N ASP A 510 -26.56 12.23 -7.68
CA ASP A 510 -25.17 12.43 -8.10
C ASP A 510 -24.22 12.09 -6.94
N MET A 511 -23.37 11.09 -7.14
CA MET A 511 -22.47 10.59 -6.10
C MET A 511 -21.45 11.64 -5.69
N ILE A 512 -20.96 12.46 -6.64
CA ILE A 512 -19.99 13.52 -6.36
C ILE A 512 -20.65 14.63 -5.51
N GLU A 513 -21.88 15.05 -5.86
CA GLU A 513 -22.63 16.02 -5.06
C GLU A 513 -22.97 15.52 -3.66
N MET A 514 -23.21 14.22 -3.53
CA MET A 514 -23.43 13.56 -2.24
C MET A 514 -22.14 13.29 -1.44
N GLY A 515 -20.99 13.73 -1.95
CA GLY A 515 -19.68 13.56 -1.31
C GLY A 515 -19.11 12.13 -1.37
N VAL A 516 -19.68 11.23 -2.18
CA VAL A 516 -19.21 9.84 -2.32
C VAL A 516 -18.26 9.77 -3.50
N LEU A 517 -16.97 9.91 -3.23
CA LEU A 517 -15.87 9.98 -4.19
C LEU A 517 -14.91 8.81 -3.96
N ASP A 518 -14.42 8.21 -5.05
CA ASP A 518 -13.31 7.26 -5.00
C ASP A 518 -12.11 7.83 -5.78
N PRO A 519 -10.86 7.68 -5.30
CA PRO A 519 -9.69 8.03 -6.08
C PRO A 519 -9.62 7.17 -7.36
N ALA A 520 -9.38 7.80 -8.50
CA ALA A 520 -9.28 7.08 -9.79
C ALA A 520 -8.16 6.03 -9.76
N LYS A 521 -7.02 6.36 -9.13
CA LYS A 521 -5.88 5.44 -8.93
C LYS A 521 -6.29 4.19 -8.15
N VAL A 522 -7.07 4.33 -7.07
CA VAL A 522 -7.54 3.21 -6.25
C VAL A 522 -8.45 2.29 -7.07
N THR A 523 -9.46 2.85 -7.73
CA THR A 523 -10.41 2.08 -8.55
C THR A 523 -9.71 1.34 -9.70
N ARG A 524 -8.78 2.00 -10.39
CA ARG A 524 -7.98 1.45 -11.48
C ARG A 524 -7.06 0.32 -10.99
N SER A 525 -6.31 0.55 -9.93
CA SER A 525 -5.36 -0.41 -9.36
C SER A 525 -6.07 -1.66 -8.86
N ALA A 526 -7.22 -1.51 -8.18
CA ALA A 526 -8.04 -2.62 -7.73
C ALA A 526 -8.47 -3.52 -8.90
N LEU A 527 -8.96 -2.93 -10.01
CA LEU A 527 -9.35 -3.69 -11.19
C LEU A 527 -8.15 -4.40 -11.85
N GLN A 528 -7.02 -3.70 -12.02
CA GLN A 528 -5.82 -4.24 -12.68
C GLN A 528 -5.21 -5.40 -11.90
N HIS A 529 -5.04 -5.26 -10.58
CA HIS A 529 -4.46 -6.31 -9.75
C HIS A 529 -5.39 -7.52 -9.63
N ALA A 530 -6.70 -7.28 -9.47
CA ALA A 530 -7.69 -8.35 -9.45
C ALA A 530 -7.67 -9.17 -10.75
N ALA A 531 -7.69 -8.50 -11.91
CA ALA A 531 -7.69 -9.15 -13.21
C ALA A 531 -6.37 -9.88 -13.50
N SER A 532 -5.24 -9.31 -13.13
CA SER A 532 -3.92 -9.91 -13.32
C SER A 532 -3.82 -11.27 -12.62
N ILE A 533 -4.10 -11.31 -11.33
CA ILE A 533 -4.02 -12.54 -10.53
C ILE A 533 -5.13 -13.53 -10.92
N ALA A 534 -6.37 -13.07 -11.10
CA ALA A 534 -7.47 -13.93 -11.55
C ALA A 534 -7.16 -14.57 -12.91
N GLY A 535 -6.57 -13.81 -13.85
CA GLY A 535 -6.14 -14.34 -15.16
C GLY A 535 -5.08 -15.44 -15.03
N LEU A 536 -4.14 -15.34 -14.11
CA LEU A 536 -3.17 -16.41 -13.80
C LEU A 536 -3.87 -17.64 -13.21
N MET A 537 -4.83 -17.45 -12.32
CA MET A 537 -5.60 -18.55 -11.73
C MET A 537 -6.42 -19.30 -12.78
N LEU A 538 -7.04 -18.59 -13.71
CA LEU A 538 -7.81 -19.20 -14.81
C LEU A 538 -6.94 -20.05 -15.74
N THR A 539 -5.68 -19.68 -15.93
CA THR A 539 -4.72 -20.40 -16.77
C THR A 539 -3.98 -21.52 -16.03
N THR A 540 -4.19 -21.67 -14.71
CA THR A 540 -3.55 -22.72 -13.91
C THR A 540 -4.24 -24.06 -14.12
N ASP A 541 -3.44 -25.11 -14.39
CA ASP A 541 -3.91 -26.49 -14.56
C ASP A 541 -3.22 -27.50 -13.62
N CYS A 542 -2.13 -27.09 -12.97
CA CYS A 542 -1.39 -27.90 -12.03
C CYS A 542 -0.95 -27.10 -10.82
N MET A 543 -1.05 -27.67 -9.65
CA MET A 543 -0.52 -27.11 -8.42
C MET A 543 0.38 -28.13 -7.71
N ILE A 544 1.47 -27.63 -7.12
CA ILE A 544 2.50 -28.47 -6.48
C ILE A 544 2.68 -28.00 -5.04
N ALA A 545 2.38 -28.85 -4.07
CA ALA A 545 2.53 -28.57 -2.64
C ALA A 545 3.60 -29.45 -1.99
N GLU A 546 4.21 -28.97 -0.92
CA GLU A 546 5.10 -29.81 -0.09
C GLU A 546 4.27 -30.76 0.79
N ILE A 547 4.66 -32.03 0.83
CA ILE A 547 4.08 -32.97 1.79
C ILE A 547 4.73 -32.67 3.15
N PRO A 548 3.93 -32.44 4.23
CA PRO A 548 4.49 -32.27 5.55
C PRO A 548 5.28 -33.51 5.97
N GLU A 549 6.51 -33.34 6.40
CA GLU A 549 7.22 -34.43 7.06
C GLU A 549 6.52 -34.71 8.40
N GLU A 550 6.04 -35.94 8.59
CA GLU A 550 5.63 -36.40 9.92
C GLU A 550 6.85 -36.31 10.84
N LYS A 551 6.86 -35.35 11.76
CA LYS A 551 7.86 -35.33 12.81
C LYS A 551 7.72 -36.65 13.56
N PRO A 552 8.77 -37.50 13.62
CA PRO A 552 8.68 -38.70 14.41
C PRO A 552 8.30 -38.32 15.85
N ALA A 553 7.26 -38.96 16.36
CA ALA A 553 6.80 -38.77 17.74
C ALA A 553 8.05 -38.98 18.63
N MET A 554 8.41 -37.97 19.43
CA MET A 554 9.45 -38.15 20.43
C MET A 554 9.05 -39.36 21.29
N PRO A 555 9.92 -40.37 21.45
CA PRO A 555 9.60 -41.47 22.33
C PRO A 555 9.35 -40.91 23.73
N ASP A 556 8.20 -41.28 24.26
CA ASP A 556 7.76 -40.92 25.60
C ASP A 556 8.81 -41.45 26.60
N MET A 557 9.67 -40.59 27.13
CA MET A 557 10.63 -40.88 28.18
C MET A 557 9.94 -40.94 29.56
N GLY A 558 8.77 -41.56 29.59
CA GLY A 558 8.06 -41.89 30.81
C GLY A 558 8.41 -43.28 31.31
N GLY A 559 9.41 -43.43 32.13
CA GLY A 559 9.66 -44.73 32.76
C GLY A 559 11.05 -44.94 33.38
N MET A 560 11.51 -44.02 34.22
CA MET A 560 12.60 -44.34 35.15
C MET A 560 12.43 -43.62 36.49
N GLY A 561 11.37 -43.99 37.18
CA GLY A 561 11.12 -43.62 38.57
C GLY A 561 10.84 -44.85 39.40
N GLY A 562 11.86 -45.49 39.91
CA GLY A 562 11.65 -46.65 40.80
C GLY A 562 12.91 -47.41 41.15
N MET A 563 13.81 -46.82 41.95
CA MET A 563 14.68 -47.61 42.85
C MET A 563 15.38 -46.67 43.84
N GLY A 564 14.82 -46.54 45.00
CA GLY A 564 15.36 -45.80 46.13
C GLY A 564 14.73 -46.28 47.41
N GLY A 565 15.03 -47.46 47.82
CA GLY A 565 14.72 -47.97 49.15
C GLY A 565 15.87 -48.83 49.59
N MET A 566 16.64 -48.34 50.53
CA MET A 566 17.25 -49.04 51.67
C MET A 566 18.55 -48.36 52.11
N MET A 567 18.50 -47.92 53.28
CA MET A 567 19.36 -47.63 54.41
C MET A 567 19.44 -46.14 54.78
#